data_18925dad6d07bb8d61feb9ec6f91c2f4
#
_entry.id   18925dad6d07bb8d61feb9ec6f91c2f4
#
_cell.length_a   1.000
_cell.length_b   1.000
_cell.length_c   1.000
_cell.angle_alpha   90.00
_cell.angle_beta   90.00
_cell.angle_gamma   90.00
#
_symmetry.space_group_name_H-M   'P 1'
#
loop_
_entity.id
_entity.type
_entity.pdbx_description
1 polymer ?
#
loop_
_entity_poly.entity_id
_entity_poly.type
_entity_poly.pdbx_seq_one_letter_code
_entity_poly.pdbx_strand_id
1 'polypeptide(L)'
;MSTKPETAQPPRSVSELLDRLDHIDDSLPKRLRQCAVLLRRNINLVAVSTVAEMAALADVAPSAFMRFCQALGFSGYSEMQALFRSEYAQSRPDYDARLSELRAKGAPDATNLFADFAEAGHKSLINFTNSLNPDQIEAALTLLQNAQMAHLFGMRRAYSVTTYFHYMLNKMGVPAMLHSGVGMVAASASFRADDVLFAVTYAPFSSETLDVVAEAKARGTKIILLTDSADCPVAPEADVVLVAREVDVEAFRVPTVSMTLVTTLAVALGQRVQKE
;
A
#
# COMPACT_ATOMS: atom_id res chain seq x y z
N MET A 1 21.75 46.50 -0.94
CA MET A 1 22.31 45.30 -0.27
C MET A 1 21.20 44.31 -0.12
N SER A 2 21.18 43.28 -0.99
CA SER A 2 20.14 42.27 -1.02
C SER A 2 20.57 41.16 -0.07
N THR A 3 19.94 41.08 1.08
CA THR A 3 20.13 39.98 2.03
C THR A 3 19.65 38.69 1.39
N LYS A 4 20.60 37.79 1.06
CA LYS A 4 20.26 36.37 0.75
C LYS A 4 19.45 35.84 1.92
N PRO A 5 18.30 35.16 1.68
CA PRO A 5 17.61 34.49 2.77
C PRO A 5 18.55 33.40 3.32
N GLU A 6 18.74 33.42 4.63
CA GLU A 6 19.42 32.41 5.40
C GLU A 6 18.81 31.06 5.05
N THR A 7 19.59 30.17 4.46
CA THR A 7 19.14 28.85 4.06
C THR A 7 18.82 28.08 5.34
N ALA A 8 17.53 28.01 5.67
CA ALA A 8 17.05 27.19 6.78
C ALA A 8 17.55 25.75 6.57
N GLN A 9 18.13 25.13 7.60
CA GLN A 9 18.56 23.74 7.54
C GLN A 9 17.39 22.84 7.14
N PRO A 10 17.62 21.82 6.30
CA PRO A 10 16.55 20.90 5.91
C PRO A 10 15.97 20.17 7.14
N PRO A 11 14.66 19.90 7.15
CA PRO A 11 14.02 19.09 8.18
C PRO A 11 14.71 17.72 8.31
N ARG A 12 14.82 17.24 9.54
CA ARG A 12 15.46 15.95 9.86
C ARG A 12 14.47 14.81 10.02
N SER A 13 13.17 15.11 10.10
CA SER A 13 12.07 14.15 10.16
C SER A 13 10.88 14.63 9.34
N VAL A 14 10.00 13.68 8.96
CA VAL A 14 8.75 14.02 8.24
C VAL A 14 7.83 14.86 9.16
N SER A 15 7.83 14.61 10.48
CA SER A 15 7.09 15.43 11.43
C SER A 15 7.59 16.88 11.40
N GLU A 16 8.90 17.11 11.48
CA GLU A 16 9.49 18.47 11.41
C GLU A 16 9.19 19.14 10.06
N LEU A 17 9.16 18.37 8.97
CA LEU A 17 8.78 18.88 7.65
C LEU A 17 7.31 19.32 7.62
N LEU A 18 6.40 18.55 8.17
CA LEU A 18 4.98 18.90 8.23
C LEU A 18 4.74 20.10 9.12
N ASP A 19 5.38 20.19 10.28
CA ASP A 19 5.34 21.35 11.16
C ASP A 19 5.84 22.61 10.45
N ARG A 20 6.96 22.51 9.72
CA ARG A 20 7.49 23.62 8.92
C ARG A 20 6.52 24.01 7.80
N LEU A 21 5.92 23.03 7.13
CA LEU A 21 4.95 23.26 6.08
C LEU A 21 3.73 24.03 6.61
N ASP A 22 3.26 23.71 7.81
CA ASP A 22 2.15 24.43 8.44
C ASP A 22 2.48 25.89 8.73
N HIS A 23 3.74 26.17 9.10
CA HIS A 23 4.19 27.55 9.36
C HIS A 23 4.33 28.40 8.09
N ILE A 24 4.65 27.80 6.92
CA ILE A 24 4.90 28.57 5.69
C ILE A 24 3.72 28.53 4.69
N ASP A 25 2.70 27.70 4.92
CA ASP A 25 1.63 27.43 3.94
C ASP A 25 0.95 28.71 3.44
N ASP A 26 0.58 29.62 4.33
CA ASP A 26 -0.06 30.89 3.99
C ASP A 26 0.82 31.81 3.16
N SER A 27 2.14 31.68 3.27
CA SER A 27 3.12 32.49 2.55
C SER A 27 3.50 31.92 1.18
N LEU A 28 3.10 30.66 0.89
CA LEU A 28 3.48 29.99 -0.35
C LEU A 28 2.75 30.57 -1.57
N PRO A 29 3.45 30.79 -2.70
CA PRO A 29 2.82 31.07 -3.99
C PRO A 29 1.85 29.96 -4.40
N LYS A 30 0.81 30.30 -5.16
CA LYS A 30 -0.27 29.38 -5.57
C LYS A 30 0.23 28.02 -6.05
N ARG A 31 1.26 27.96 -6.92
CA ARG A 31 1.81 26.71 -7.47
C ARG A 31 2.52 25.85 -6.41
N LEU A 32 3.21 26.49 -5.46
CA LEU A 32 3.88 25.78 -4.37
C LEU A 32 2.86 25.27 -3.34
N ARG A 33 1.76 26.01 -3.15
CA ARG A 33 0.64 25.55 -2.30
C ARG A 33 -0.04 24.31 -2.88
N GLN A 34 -0.15 24.16 -4.21
CA GLN A 34 -0.61 22.93 -4.84
C GLN A 34 0.30 21.73 -4.49
N CYS A 35 1.63 21.94 -4.49
CA CYS A 35 2.59 20.93 -4.05
C CYS A 35 2.40 20.57 -2.57
N ALA A 36 2.17 21.56 -1.71
CA ALA A 36 1.92 21.37 -0.28
C ALA A 36 0.66 20.52 -0.01
N VAL A 37 -0.44 20.82 -0.71
CA VAL A 37 -1.69 20.07 -0.61
C VAL A 37 -1.50 18.62 -1.07
N LEU A 38 -0.80 18.41 -2.18
CA LEU A 38 -0.49 17.05 -2.66
C LEU A 38 0.35 16.30 -1.66
N LEU A 39 1.41 16.93 -1.12
CA LEU A 39 2.32 16.31 -0.15
C LEU A 39 1.55 15.81 1.08
N ARG A 40 0.70 16.64 1.67
CA ARG A 40 -0.10 16.28 2.85
C ARG A 40 -1.03 15.10 2.60
N ARG A 41 -1.63 15.03 1.40
CA ARG A 41 -2.55 13.95 1.03
C ARG A 41 -1.85 12.65 0.67
N ASN A 42 -0.62 12.74 0.20
CA ASN A 42 0.09 11.62 -0.43
C ASN A 42 1.53 11.49 0.09
N ILE A 43 1.72 11.56 1.40
CA ILE A 43 3.04 11.45 2.07
C ILE A 43 3.79 10.20 1.61
N ASN A 44 3.09 9.08 1.47
CA ASN A 44 3.68 7.80 1.08
C ASN A 44 4.18 7.77 -0.38
N LEU A 45 3.63 8.63 -1.27
CA LEU A 45 4.07 8.71 -2.67
C LEU A 45 5.47 9.31 -2.81
N VAL A 46 5.85 10.23 -1.93
CA VAL A 46 7.15 10.91 -2.03
C VAL A 46 8.32 9.93 -2.02
N ALA A 47 8.23 8.88 -1.20
CA ALA A 47 9.29 7.87 -1.08
C ALA A 47 9.53 7.09 -2.38
N VAL A 48 8.49 6.89 -3.21
CA VAL A 48 8.51 5.97 -4.37
C VAL A 48 8.37 6.64 -5.73
N SER A 49 7.86 7.89 -5.80
CA SER A 49 7.59 8.60 -7.07
C SER A 49 8.76 9.49 -7.48
N THR A 50 8.87 9.74 -8.78
CA THR A 50 9.80 10.73 -9.34
C THR A 50 9.25 12.15 -9.16
N VAL A 51 10.12 13.16 -9.26
CA VAL A 51 9.69 14.56 -9.23
C VAL A 51 8.70 14.90 -10.36
N ALA A 52 8.83 14.24 -11.51
CA ALA A 52 7.94 14.45 -12.65
C ALA A 52 6.52 13.93 -12.35
N GLU A 53 6.40 12.75 -11.76
CA GLU A 53 5.12 12.17 -11.32
C GLU A 53 4.46 13.02 -10.25
N MET A 54 5.22 13.42 -9.21
CA MET A 54 4.71 14.29 -8.15
C MET A 54 4.25 15.64 -8.69
N ALA A 55 4.98 16.20 -9.64
CA ALA A 55 4.61 17.47 -10.27
C ALA A 55 3.35 17.32 -11.14
N ALA A 56 3.21 16.22 -11.86
CA ALA A 56 2.01 15.92 -12.65
C ALA A 56 0.77 15.76 -11.75
N LEU A 57 0.89 15.04 -10.64
CA LEU A 57 -0.19 14.88 -9.65
C LEU A 57 -0.59 16.22 -8.99
N ALA A 58 0.36 17.14 -8.80
CA ALA A 58 0.09 18.46 -8.24
C ALA A 58 -0.42 19.47 -9.30
N ASP A 59 -0.54 19.07 -10.56
CA ASP A 59 -0.82 19.96 -11.71
C ASP A 59 0.13 21.16 -11.78
N VAL A 60 1.43 20.90 -11.66
CA VAL A 60 2.50 21.89 -11.74
C VAL A 60 3.66 21.41 -12.61
N ALA A 61 4.51 22.34 -13.06
CA ALA A 61 5.76 21.96 -13.72
C ALA A 61 6.76 21.33 -12.71
N PRO A 62 7.63 20.39 -13.10
CA PRO A 62 8.66 19.82 -12.23
C PRO A 62 9.56 20.87 -11.56
N SER A 63 9.83 21.99 -12.24
CA SER A 63 10.59 23.12 -11.67
C SER A 63 9.87 23.81 -10.51
N ALA A 64 8.54 23.83 -10.51
CA ALA A 64 7.75 24.37 -9.38
C ALA A 64 7.84 23.44 -8.18
N PHE A 65 7.80 22.12 -8.39
CA PHE A 65 7.97 21.11 -7.33
C PHE A 65 9.39 21.18 -6.74
N MET A 66 10.41 21.38 -7.57
CA MET A 66 11.79 21.62 -7.10
C MET A 66 11.90 22.87 -6.21
N ARG A 67 11.27 24.00 -6.61
CA ARG A 67 11.22 25.22 -5.79
C ARG A 67 10.46 25.01 -4.48
N PHE A 68 9.45 24.19 -4.49
CA PHE A 68 8.74 23.79 -3.28
C PHE A 68 9.67 23.06 -2.29
N CYS A 69 10.45 22.08 -2.77
CA CYS A 69 11.46 21.41 -1.93
C CYS A 69 12.47 22.42 -1.35
N GLN A 70 12.92 23.37 -2.17
CA GLN A 70 13.85 24.42 -1.73
C GLN A 70 13.22 25.36 -0.69
N ALA A 71 11.94 25.69 -0.82
CA ALA A 71 11.22 26.48 0.18
C ALA A 71 11.13 25.78 1.55
N LEU A 72 11.17 24.44 1.54
CA LEU A 72 11.23 23.62 2.76
C LEU A 72 12.66 23.43 3.29
N GLY A 73 13.68 23.97 2.61
CA GLY A 73 15.08 23.92 3.04
C GLY A 73 15.91 22.80 2.42
N PHE A 74 15.34 21.99 1.53
CA PHE A 74 16.07 20.93 0.82
C PHE A 74 16.81 21.50 -0.40
N SER A 75 17.92 20.90 -0.78
CA SER A 75 18.62 21.24 -2.03
C SER A 75 17.79 20.86 -3.28
N GLY A 76 16.88 19.90 -3.15
CA GLY A 76 15.98 19.45 -4.20
C GLY A 76 15.13 18.25 -3.80
N TYR A 77 14.41 17.71 -4.78
CA TYR A 77 13.48 16.59 -4.56
C TYR A 77 14.17 15.33 -4.03
N SER A 78 15.36 14.99 -4.55
CA SER A 78 16.08 13.78 -4.14
C SER A 78 16.45 13.80 -2.65
N GLU A 79 16.83 14.94 -2.10
CA GLU A 79 17.12 15.07 -0.67
C GLU A 79 15.83 14.94 0.17
N MET A 80 14.76 15.61 -0.24
CA MET A 80 13.46 15.44 0.41
C MET A 80 13.00 13.97 0.33
N GLN A 81 13.08 13.34 -0.84
CA GLN A 81 12.74 11.93 -1.02
C GLN A 81 13.59 11.00 -0.12
N ALA A 82 14.89 11.29 0.05
CA ALA A 82 15.75 10.52 0.92
C ALA A 82 15.27 10.57 2.39
N LEU A 83 14.79 11.73 2.87
CA LEU A 83 14.18 11.86 4.18
C LEU A 83 12.97 10.93 4.32
N PHE A 84 12.04 10.98 3.36
CA PHE A 84 10.87 10.12 3.37
C PHE A 84 11.24 8.63 3.28
N ARG A 85 12.22 8.27 2.45
CA ARG A 85 12.71 6.89 2.37
C ARG A 85 13.35 6.41 3.67
N SER A 86 14.15 7.26 4.33
CA SER A 86 14.80 6.91 5.59
C SER A 86 13.77 6.75 6.71
N GLU A 87 12.80 7.64 6.82
CA GLU A 87 11.75 7.57 7.83
C GLU A 87 10.77 6.43 7.55
N TYR A 88 10.49 6.16 6.27
CA TYR A 88 9.71 5.01 5.85
C TYR A 88 10.43 3.67 6.14
N ALA A 89 11.75 3.65 6.06
CA ALA A 89 12.58 2.52 6.50
C ALA A 89 12.68 2.45 8.03
N GLN A 90 12.72 3.60 8.72
CA GLN A 90 12.81 3.69 10.19
C GLN A 90 11.46 3.49 10.89
N SER A 91 10.35 3.90 10.27
CA SER A 91 9.01 3.64 10.82
C SER A 91 8.63 2.16 10.82
N ARG A 92 9.46 1.33 10.19
CA ARG A 92 9.44 -0.12 10.30
C ARG A 92 10.86 -0.62 10.47
N PRO A 93 11.35 -0.68 11.72
CA PRO A 93 12.60 -1.34 12.01
C PRO A 93 12.59 -2.71 11.31
N ASP A 94 13.72 -3.12 10.76
CA ASP A 94 13.84 -4.46 10.19
C ASP A 94 13.55 -5.51 11.27
N TYR A 95 13.44 -6.78 10.90
CA TYR A 95 13.13 -7.82 11.86
C TYR A 95 14.15 -7.92 12.99
N ASP A 96 15.41 -7.60 12.73
CA ASP A 96 16.47 -7.64 13.74
C ASP A 96 16.33 -6.52 14.77
N ALA A 97 15.97 -5.30 14.33
CA ALA A 97 15.68 -4.18 15.22
C ALA A 97 14.46 -4.47 16.11
N ARG A 98 13.37 -4.99 15.53
CA ARG A 98 12.15 -5.37 16.27
C ARG A 98 12.43 -6.46 17.30
N LEU A 99 13.18 -7.49 16.93
CA LEU A 99 13.58 -8.55 17.84
C LEU A 99 14.48 -8.02 18.96
N SER A 100 15.34 -7.05 18.64
CA SER A 100 16.21 -6.41 19.66
C SER A 100 15.40 -5.62 20.68
N GLU A 101 14.38 -4.89 20.24
CA GLU A 101 13.43 -4.18 21.13
C GLU A 101 12.65 -5.16 22.02
N LEU A 102 12.14 -6.25 21.47
CA LEU A 102 11.47 -7.30 22.24
C LEU A 102 12.40 -7.90 23.29
N ARG A 103 13.65 -8.17 22.96
CA ARG A 103 14.67 -8.68 23.90
C ARG A 103 14.97 -7.67 25.02
N ALA A 104 15.03 -6.37 24.67
CA ALA A 104 15.31 -5.31 25.67
C ALA A 104 14.16 -5.12 26.65
N LYS A 105 12.92 -5.38 26.26
CA LYS A 105 11.71 -5.35 27.12
C LYS A 105 11.59 -6.59 28.03
N GLY A 106 12.49 -7.56 27.92
CA GLY A 106 12.37 -8.87 28.56
C GLY A 106 11.48 -9.76 27.70
N ALA A 107 12.10 -10.71 26.99
CA ALA A 107 11.40 -11.58 26.04
C ALA A 107 10.18 -12.24 26.72
N PRO A 108 8.94 -11.95 26.23
CA PRO A 108 7.79 -12.68 26.71
C PRO A 108 7.99 -14.16 26.39
N ASP A 109 7.48 -15.05 27.25
CA ASP A 109 7.46 -16.45 26.91
C ASP A 109 6.58 -16.65 25.66
N ALA A 110 6.83 -17.72 24.90
CA ALA A 110 6.13 -17.99 23.65
C ALA A 110 4.60 -18.11 23.83
N THR A 111 4.14 -18.52 25.00
CA THR A 111 2.71 -18.64 25.34
C THR A 111 2.05 -17.26 25.45
N ASN A 112 2.71 -16.31 26.12
CA ASN A 112 2.23 -14.95 26.22
C ASN A 112 2.24 -14.26 24.84
N LEU A 113 3.31 -14.45 24.07
CA LEU A 113 3.39 -13.90 22.71
C LEU A 113 2.29 -14.47 21.79
N PHE A 114 1.97 -15.75 21.91
CA PHE A 114 0.84 -16.36 21.19
C PHE A 114 -0.49 -15.73 21.63
N ALA A 115 -0.71 -15.51 22.92
CA ALA A 115 -1.92 -14.87 23.41
C ALA A 115 -2.07 -13.44 22.89
N ASP A 116 -0.98 -12.67 22.83
CA ASP A 116 -0.95 -11.31 22.26
C ASP A 116 -1.33 -11.31 20.79
N PHE A 117 -0.77 -12.22 19.98
CA PHE A 117 -1.14 -12.36 18.58
C PHE A 117 -2.59 -12.83 18.37
N ALA A 118 -3.08 -13.74 19.22
CA ALA A 118 -4.46 -14.19 19.17
C ALA A 118 -5.43 -13.06 19.50
N GLU A 119 -5.14 -12.25 20.51
CA GLU A 119 -5.92 -11.07 20.88
C GLU A 119 -5.90 -10.01 19.76
N ALA A 120 -4.72 -9.72 19.21
CA ALA A 120 -4.58 -8.77 18.10
C ALA A 120 -5.38 -9.23 16.87
N GLY A 121 -5.31 -10.53 16.53
CA GLY A 121 -6.10 -11.11 15.45
C GLY A 121 -7.60 -10.99 15.70
N HIS A 122 -8.07 -11.28 16.91
CA HIS A 122 -9.46 -11.12 17.30
C HIS A 122 -9.93 -9.66 17.15
N LYS A 123 -9.17 -8.71 17.68
CA LYS A 123 -9.46 -7.27 17.55
C LYS A 123 -9.52 -6.84 16.08
N SER A 124 -8.58 -7.33 15.26
CA SER A 124 -8.53 -7.04 13.82
C SER A 124 -9.80 -7.50 13.11
N LEU A 125 -10.27 -8.73 13.40
CA LEU A 125 -11.50 -9.29 12.82
C LEU A 125 -12.75 -8.49 13.23
N ILE A 126 -12.88 -8.14 14.51
CA ILE A 126 -14.00 -7.32 14.98
C ILE A 126 -14.01 -5.95 14.34
N ASN A 127 -12.86 -5.28 14.29
CA ASN A 127 -12.74 -3.96 13.65
C ASN A 127 -13.11 -4.03 12.17
N PHE A 128 -12.64 -5.04 11.45
CA PHE A 128 -12.96 -5.23 10.04
C PHE A 128 -14.44 -5.50 9.84
N THR A 129 -15.05 -6.39 10.64
CA THR A 129 -16.49 -6.70 10.56
C THR A 129 -17.34 -5.45 10.76
N ASN A 130 -16.96 -4.56 11.67
CA ASN A 130 -17.67 -3.31 11.94
C ASN A 130 -17.51 -2.25 10.83
N SER A 131 -16.45 -2.35 10.02
CA SER A 131 -16.15 -1.43 8.91
C SER A 131 -16.40 -2.04 7.53
N LEU A 132 -16.83 -3.29 7.47
CA LEU A 132 -17.07 -4.02 6.23
C LEU A 132 -18.15 -3.32 5.39
N ASN A 133 -17.80 -3.03 4.14
CA ASN A 133 -18.78 -2.54 3.15
C ASN A 133 -19.29 -3.72 2.29
N PRO A 134 -20.56 -4.13 2.45
CA PRO A 134 -21.12 -5.24 1.69
C PRO A 134 -21.09 -5.02 0.18
N ASP A 135 -21.25 -3.79 -0.29
CA ASP A 135 -21.25 -3.47 -1.73
C ASP A 135 -19.88 -3.70 -2.37
N GLN A 136 -18.80 -3.42 -1.62
CA GLN A 136 -17.45 -3.70 -2.10
C GLN A 136 -17.14 -5.21 -2.16
N ILE A 137 -17.63 -5.98 -1.20
CA ILE A 137 -17.53 -7.44 -1.24
C ILE A 137 -18.27 -8.00 -2.43
N GLU A 138 -19.50 -7.55 -2.67
CA GLU A 138 -20.33 -7.99 -3.79
C GLU A 138 -19.73 -7.58 -5.14
N ALA A 139 -19.17 -6.38 -5.23
CA ALA A 139 -18.45 -5.92 -6.43
C ALA A 139 -17.20 -6.80 -6.70
N ALA A 140 -16.42 -7.13 -5.66
CA ALA A 140 -15.27 -8.02 -5.80
C ALA A 140 -15.70 -9.43 -6.28
N LEU A 141 -16.75 -9.98 -5.70
CA LEU A 141 -17.30 -11.28 -6.11
C LEU A 141 -17.78 -11.26 -7.56
N THR A 142 -18.47 -10.20 -7.96
CA THR A 142 -18.96 -10.02 -9.33
C THR A 142 -17.79 -9.96 -10.34
N LEU A 143 -16.74 -9.21 -10.04
CA LEU A 143 -15.55 -9.15 -10.89
C LEU A 143 -14.86 -10.51 -11.01
N LEU A 144 -14.69 -11.23 -9.89
CA LEU A 144 -14.07 -12.55 -9.87
C LEU A 144 -14.90 -13.60 -10.61
N GLN A 145 -16.23 -13.54 -10.47
CA GLN A 145 -17.15 -14.49 -11.11
C GLN A 145 -17.19 -14.32 -12.64
N ASN A 146 -17.09 -13.07 -13.12
CA ASN A 146 -17.21 -12.76 -14.54
C ASN A 146 -15.86 -12.83 -15.29
N ALA A 147 -14.74 -12.94 -14.57
CA ALA A 147 -13.42 -13.01 -15.16
C ALA A 147 -13.16 -14.37 -15.82
N GLN A 148 -12.45 -14.34 -16.97
CA GLN A 148 -11.93 -15.58 -17.59
C GLN A 148 -10.81 -16.16 -16.74
N MET A 149 -9.97 -15.33 -16.14
CA MET A 149 -8.87 -15.69 -15.27
C MET A 149 -8.72 -14.70 -14.12
N ALA A 150 -8.59 -15.17 -12.89
CA ALA A 150 -8.20 -14.36 -11.76
C ALA A 150 -6.66 -14.40 -11.60
N HIS A 151 -5.99 -13.31 -11.94
CA HIS A 151 -4.56 -13.15 -11.71
C HIS A 151 -4.31 -12.70 -10.27
N LEU A 152 -3.48 -13.45 -9.53
CA LEU A 152 -3.19 -13.17 -8.12
C LEU A 152 -1.75 -12.67 -8.01
N PHE A 153 -1.56 -11.48 -7.47
CA PHE A 153 -0.24 -10.89 -7.29
C PHE A 153 -0.08 -10.26 -5.90
N GLY A 154 1.03 -10.57 -5.25
CA GLY A 154 1.41 -9.99 -3.97
C GLY A 154 2.83 -10.41 -3.60
N MET A 155 3.62 -9.46 -3.11
CA MET A 155 5.02 -9.69 -2.76
C MET A 155 5.22 -9.78 -1.24
N ARG A 156 6.34 -10.39 -0.82
CA ARG A 156 6.73 -10.51 0.59
C ARG A 156 5.62 -11.21 1.42
N ARG A 157 5.14 -10.59 2.51
CA ARG A 157 4.07 -11.16 3.35
C ARG A 157 2.73 -11.27 2.62
N ALA A 158 2.46 -10.43 1.62
CA ALA A 158 1.24 -10.52 0.82
C ALA A 158 1.21 -11.79 -0.04
N TYR A 159 2.37 -12.36 -0.37
CA TYR A 159 2.48 -13.59 -1.13
C TYR A 159 1.81 -14.78 -0.41
N SER A 160 1.85 -14.84 0.91
CA SER A 160 1.15 -15.89 1.67
C SER A 160 -0.37 -15.84 1.46
N VAL A 161 -0.94 -14.63 1.41
CA VAL A 161 -2.37 -14.43 1.18
C VAL A 161 -2.77 -14.81 -0.24
N THR A 162 -2.01 -14.37 -1.25
CA THR A 162 -2.29 -14.71 -2.64
C THR A 162 -2.10 -16.20 -2.93
N THR A 163 -1.09 -16.84 -2.33
CA THR A 163 -0.86 -18.28 -2.44
C THR A 163 -2.02 -19.08 -1.86
N TYR A 164 -2.49 -18.71 -0.67
CA TYR A 164 -3.63 -19.35 -0.04
C TYR A 164 -4.92 -19.12 -0.82
N PHE A 165 -5.13 -17.90 -1.30
CA PHE A 165 -6.29 -17.59 -2.14
C PHE A 165 -6.30 -18.39 -3.44
N HIS A 166 -5.13 -18.53 -4.10
CA HIS A 166 -4.97 -19.40 -5.27
C HIS A 166 -5.38 -20.85 -4.98
N TYR A 167 -4.90 -21.38 -3.86
CA TYR A 167 -5.30 -22.73 -3.44
C TYR A 167 -6.81 -22.85 -3.28
N MET A 168 -7.44 -21.89 -2.60
CA MET A 168 -8.89 -21.88 -2.35
C MET A 168 -9.70 -21.76 -3.64
N LEU A 169 -9.34 -20.82 -4.53
CA LEU A 169 -10.03 -20.63 -5.81
C LEU A 169 -9.99 -21.91 -6.66
N ASN A 170 -8.83 -22.57 -6.75
CA ASN A 170 -8.71 -23.83 -7.47
C ASN A 170 -9.60 -24.94 -6.86
N LYS A 171 -9.72 -25.00 -5.51
CA LYS A 171 -10.63 -25.95 -4.85
C LYS A 171 -12.10 -25.65 -5.12
N MET A 172 -12.43 -24.38 -5.36
CA MET A 172 -13.79 -23.95 -5.71
C MET A 172 -14.09 -24.01 -7.21
N GLY A 173 -13.13 -24.45 -8.04
CA GLY A 173 -13.31 -24.54 -9.50
C GLY A 173 -13.24 -23.18 -10.21
N VAL A 174 -12.70 -22.15 -9.58
CA VAL A 174 -12.52 -20.81 -10.16
C VAL A 174 -11.16 -20.73 -10.82
N PRO A 175 -11.07 -20.40 -12.14
CA PRO A 175 -9.79 -20.24 -12.84
C PRO A 175 -8.94 -19.14 -12.20
N ALA A 176 -7.74 -19.49 -11.74
CA ALA A 176 -6.83 -18.55 -11.11
C ALA A 176 -5.37 -18.84 -11.44
N MET A 177 -4.58 -17.79 -11.61
CA MET A 177 -3.15 -17.84 -11.86
C MET A 177 -2.38 -17.05 -10.79
N LEU A 178 -1.49 -17.73 -10.07
CA LEU A 178 -0.60 -17.10 -9.10
C LEU A 178 0.70 -16.64 -9.79
N HIS A 179 0.99 -15.36 -9.69
CA HIS A 179 2.25 -14.79 -10.16
C HIS A 179 3.28 -14.79 -9.03
N SER A 180 4.29 -15.64 -9.14
CA SER A 180 5.30 -15.83 -8.09
C SER A 180 6.56 -14.98 -8.27
N GLY A 181 6.70 -14.27 -9.40
CA GLY A 181 7.95 -13.58 -9.77
C GLY A 181 9.10 -14.52 -10.11
N VAL A 182 8.89 -15.84 -10.07
CA VAL A 182 9.92 -16.83 -10.42
C VAL A 182 10.27 -16.70 -11.90
N GLY A 183 11.57 -16.64 -12.19
CA GLY A 183 12.06 -16.49 -13.56
C GLY A 183 11.91 -15.07 -14.12
N MET A 184 11.54 -14.09 -13.31
CA MET A 184 11.35 -12.67 -13.69
C MET A 184 10.45 -12.50 -14.92
N VAL A 185 9.52 -13.41 -15.14
CA VAL A 185 8.52 -13.28 -16.20
C VAL A 185 7.53 -12.18 -15.82
N ALA A 186 7.35 -11.21 -16.69
CA ALA A 186 6.42 -10.11 -16.47
C ALA A 186 4.97 -10.65 -16.35
N ALA A 187 4.35 -10.45 -15.18
CA ALA A 187 2.97 -10.86 -14.93
C ALA A 187 2.01 -10.28 -15.98
N SER A 188 2.26 -9.03 -16.37
CA SER A 188 1.48 -8.27 -17.33
C SER A 188 1.37 -8.92 -18.70
N ALA A 189 2.32 -9.73 -19.12
CA ALA A 189 2.28 -10.41 -20.43
C ALA A 189 1.04 -11.30 -20.59
N SER A 190 0.48 -11.80 -19.49
CA SER A 190 -0.70 -12.67 -19.49
C SER A 190 -2.04 -11.94 -19.33
N PHE A 191 -2.05 -10.66 -18.95
CA PHE A 191 -3.27 -9.90 -18.67
C PHE A 191 -4.12 -9.64 -19.90
N ARG A 192 -5.44 -9.81 -19.78
CA ARG A 192 -6.46 -9.53 -20.79
C ARG A 192 -7.55 -8.62 -20.19
N ALA A 193 -8.34 -7.99 -21.04
CA ALA A 193 -9.41 -7.09 -20.62
C ALA A 193 -10.58 -7.82 -19.92
N ASP A 194 -10.75 -9.10 -20.20
CA ASP A 194 -11.77 -9.99 -19.60
C ASP A 194 -11.26 -10.77 -18.38
N ASP A 195 -10.02 -10.50 -17.95
CA ASP A 195 -9.45 -11.01 -16.70
C ASP A 195 -9.66 -10.04 -15.55
N VAL A 196 -9.35 -10.51 -14.34
CA VAL A 196 -9.27 -9.68 -13.13
C VAL A 196 -7.92 -9.85 -12.45
N LEU A 197 -7.29 -8.75 -12.04
CA LEU A 197 -6.13 -8.76 -11.16
C LEU A 197 -6.61 -8.60 -9.71
N PHE A 198 -6.31 -9.57 -8.86
CA PHE A 198 -6.42 -9.45 -7.40
C PHE A 198 -5.02 -9.16 -6.85
N ALA A 199 -4.75 -7.88 -6.61
CA ALA A 199 -3.48 -7.42 -6.09
C ALA A 199 -3.53 -7.27 -4.57
N VAL A 200 -2.51 -7.77 -3.87
CA VAL A 200 -2.37 -7.63 -2.42
C VAL A 200 -1.09 -6.85 -2.10
N THR A 201 -1.21 -5.75 -1.40
CA THR A 201 -0.05 -4.97 -0.96
C THR A 201 -0.34 -4.26 0.37
N TYR A 202 0.65 -4.23 1.23
CA TYR A 202 0.59 -3.60 2.55
C TYR A 202 1.72 -2.60 2.69
N ALA A 203 1.48 -1.57 3.48
CA ALA A 203 2.53 -0.61 3.77
C ALA A 203 3.73 -1.27 4.51
N PRO A 204 4.99 -1.01 4.09
CA PRO A 204 5.43 -0.25 2.94
C PRO A 204 5.13 -0.99 1.64
N PHE A 205 4.42 -0.31 0.73
CA PHE A 205 3.94 -0.91 -0.51
C PHE A 205 5.11 -1.32 -1.40
N SER A 206 5.05 -2.53 -1.99
CA SER A 206 6.13 -2.98 -2.88
C SER A 206 5.99 -2.31 -4.25
N SER A 207 7.09 -1.76 -4.76
CA SER A 207 7.14 -1.14 -6.09
C SER A 207 6.68 -2.11 -7.16
N GLU A 208 7.06 -3.38 -7.07
CA GLU A 208 6.70 -4.43 -8.02
C GLU A 208 5.17 -4.62 -8.09
N THR A 209 4.47 -4.51 -6.94
CA THR A 209 3.00 -4.61 -6.93
C THR A 209 2.36 -3.36 -7.53
N LEU A 210 2.92 -2.17 -7.25
CA LEU A 210 2.43 -0.92 -7.84
C LEU A 210 2.57 -0.94 -9.36
N ASP A 211 3.72 -1.38 -9.87
CA ASP A 211 3.99 -1.48 -11.31
C ASP A 211 3.03 -2.46 -11.99
N VAL A 212 2.81 -3.64 -11.40
CA VAL A 212 1.88 -4.64 -11.93
C VAL A 212 0.44 -4.13 -11.98
N VAL A 213 -0.01 -3.36 -10.98
CA VAL A 213 -1.33 -2.73 -10.99
C VAL A 213 -1.45 -1.69 -12.12
N ALA A 214 -0.43 -0.84 -12.31
CA ALA A 214 -0.41 0.14 -13.38
C ALA A 214 -0.42 -0.53 -14.78
N GLU A 215 0.33 -1.62 -14.95
CA GLU A 215 0.35 -2.40 -16.19
C GLU A 215 -0.99 -3.09 -16.48
N ALA A 216 -1.66 -3.64 -15.45
CA ALA A 216 -2.99 -4.23 -15.58
C ALA A 216 -4.02 -3.18 -16.03
N LYS A 217 -3.98 -1.99 -15.41
CA LYS A 217 -4.82 -0.86 -15.79
C LYS A 217 -4.62 -0.46 -17.25
N ALA A 218 -3.37 -0.35 -17.70
CA ALA A 218 -3.04 0.01 -19.09
C ALA A 218 -3.56 -1.01 -20.11
N ARG A 219 -3.77 -2.27 -19.70
CA ARG A 219 -4.33 -3.35 -20.52
C ARG A 219 -5.85 -3.49 -20.43
N GLY A 220 -6.51 -2.67 -19.58
CA GLY A 220 -7.95 -2.72 -19.38
C GLY A 220 -8.41 -3.87 -18.48
N THR A 221 -7.47 -4.59 -17.83
CA THR A 221 -7.78 -5.64 -16.86
C THR A 221 -8.43 -5.01 -15.62
N LYS A 222 -9.50 -5.61 -15.13
CA LYS A 222 -10.17 -5.16 -13.91
C LYS A 222 -9.30 -5.42 -12.68
N ILE A 223 -9.37 -4.53 -11.69
CA ILE A 223 -8.46 -4.57 -10.54
C ILE A 223 -9.24 -4.60 -9.23
N ILE A 224 -8.98 -5.63 -8.42
CA ILE A 224 -9.35 -5.69 -7.01
C ILE A 224 -8.09 -5.53 -6.19
N LEU A 225 -8.03 -4.51 -5.35
CA LEU A 225 -6.91 -4.22 -4.48
C LEU A 225 -7.26 -4.58 -3.03
N LEU A 226 -6.49 -5.49 -2.43
CA LEU A 226 -6.48 -5.75 -1.00
C LEU A 226 -5.28 -5.07 -0.35
N THR A 227 -5.52 -4.18 0.60
CA THR A 227 -4.48 -3.36 1.24
C THR A 227 -4.77 -3.10 2.72
N ASP A 228 -3.78 -2.62 3.47
CA ASP A 228 -3.94 -2.20 4.87
C ASP A 228 -4.23 -0.69 5.02
N SER A 229 -4.25 0.07 3.93
CA SER A 229 -4.49 1.52 3.95
C SER A 229 -5.31 1.99 2.76
N ALA A 230 -6.28 2.86 3.01
CA ALA A 230 -7.02 3.55 1.96
C ALA A 230 -6.12 4.53 1.16
N ASP A 231 -4.98 4.95 1.75
CA ASP A 231 -4.00 5.83 1.11
C ASP A 231 -2.97 5.04 0.27
N CYS A 232 -3.27 3.78 -0.09
CA CYS A 232 -2.42 3.02 -1.00
C CYS A 232 -2.29 3.76 -2.35
N PRO A 233 -1.06 3.99 -2.87
CA PRO A 233 -0.83 4.79 -4.08
C PRO A 233 -1.65 4.36 -5.30
N VAL A 234 -1.91 3.06 -5.44
CA VAL A 234 -2.66 2.50 -6.57
C VAL A 234 -4.14 2.27 -6.27
N ALA A 235 -4.64 2.71 -5.10
CA ALA A 235 -6.07 2.63 -4.79
C ALA A 235 -6.97 3.37 -5.81
N PRO A 236 -6.58 4.54 -6.36
CA PRO A 236 -7.35 5.21 -7.41
C PRO A 236 -7.42 4.45 -8.73
N GLU A 237 -6.51 3.50 -8.98
CA GLU A 237 -6.47 2.68 -10.18
C GLU A 237 -7.38 1.45 -10.10
N ALA A 238 -7.74 1.04 -8.88
CA ALA A 238 -8.53 -0.16 -8.64
C ALA A 238 -10.02 0.07 -8.88
N ASP A 239 -10.69 -0.93 -9.45
CA ASP A 239 -12.16 -0.95 -9.58
C ASP A 239 -12.83 -1.25 -8.22
N VAL A 240 -12.16 -2.04 -7.37
CA VAL A 240 -12.59 -2.35 -5.99
C VAL A 240 -11.40 -2.27 -5.04
N VAL A 241 -11.57 -1.60 -3.90
CA VAL A 241 -10.55 -1.51 -2.85
C VAL A 241 -11.07 -2.14 -1.57
N LEU A 242 -10.39 -3.17 -1.08
CA LEU A 242 -10.68 -3.86 0.17
C LEU A 242 -9.60 -3.48 1.19
N VAL A 243 -9.98 -2.79 2.27
CA VAL A 243 -9.03 -2.30 3.28
C VAL A 243 -9.05 -3.19 4.50
N ALA A 244 -8.06 -4.07 4.64
CA ALA A 244 -7.89 -5.00 5.75
C ALA A 244 -6.77 -4.51 6.69
N ARG A 245 -7.16 -3.82 7.77
CA ARG A 245 -6.22 -3.33 8.79
C ARG A 245 -6.00 -4.40 9.86
N GLU A 246 -4.74 -4.74 10.08
CA GLU A 246 -4.34 -5.67 11.13
C GLU A 246 -3.79 -4.91 12.34
N VAL A 247 -4.16 -5.33 13.55
CA VAL A 247 -3.58 -4.81 14.80
C VAL A 247 -2.15 -5.35 14.95
N ASP A 248 -1.22 -4.47 15.33
CA ASP A 248 0.18 -4.84 15.53
C ASP A 248 0.41 -5.40 16.93
N VAL A 249 1.29 -6.39 17.02
CA VAL A 249 1.96 -6.80 18.26
C VAL A 249 3.44 -6.49 18.06
N GLU A 250 3.95 -5.46 18.76
CA GLU A 250 5.35 -5.02 18.68
C GLU A 250 5.86 -4.89 17.22
N ALA A 251 5.05 -4.23 16.38
CA ALA A 251 5.28 -4.04 14.94
C ALA A 251 5.24 -5.32 14.08
N PHE A 252 4.91 -6.47 14.65
CA PHE A 252 4.59 -7.69 13.91
C PHE A 252 3.09 -7.77 13.64
N ARG A 253 2.71 -8.24 12.45
CA ARG A 253 1.31 -8.40 12.04
C ARG A 253 1.07 -9.78 11.50
N VAL A 254 -0.05 -10.38 11.93
CA VAL A 254 -0.58 -11.60 11.34
C VAL A 254 -1.66 -11.21 10.34
N PRO A 255 -1.67 -11.73 9.10
CA PRO A 255 -2.67 -11.37 8.09
C PRO A 255 -4.01 -12.08 8.35
N THR A 256 -4.56 -11.96 9.55
CA THR A 256 -5.76 -12.67 10.02
C THR A 256 -7.00 -12.24 9.25
N VAL A 257 -7.20 -10.93 9.11
CA VAL A 257 -8.33 -10.37 8.35
C VAL A 257 -8.20 -10.72 6.88
N SER A 258 -7.00 -10.52 6.32
CA SER A 258 -6.74 -10.79 4.91
C SER A 258 -6.99 -12.26 4.55
N MET A 259 -6.53 -13.20 5.39
CA MET A 259 -6.77 -14.64 5.20
C MET A 259 -8.25 -15.01 5.32
N THR A 260 -8.94 -14.44 6.31
CA THR A 260 -10.39 -14.65 6.49
C THR A 260 -11.17 -14.12 5.30
N LEU A 261 -10.79 -12.92 4.80
CA LEU A 261 -11.45 -12.29 3.66
C LEU A 261 -11.30 -13.11 2.38
N VAL A 262 -10.08 -13.54 2.03
CA VAL A 262 -9.88 -14.35 0.81
C VAL A 262 -10.54 -15.72 0.92
N THR A 263 -10.61 -16.31 2.11
CA THR A 263 -11.38 -17.52 2.36
C THR A 263 -12.87 -17.27 2.10
N THR A 264 -13.41 -16.17 2.62
CA THR A 264 -14.82 -15.78 2.44
C THR A 264 -15.14 -15.58 0.96
N LEU A 265 -14.28 -14.84 0.23
CA LEU A 265 -14.47 -14.64 -1.21
C LEU A 265 -14.45 -15.97 -1.99
N ALA A 266 -13.47 -16.85 -1.71
CA ALA A 266 -13.37 -18.13 -2.39
C ALA A 266 -14.61 -19.02 -2.15
N VAL A 267 -15.05 -19.14 -0.89
CA VAL A 267 -16.22 -19.94 -0.53
C VAL A 267 -17.51 -19.38 -1.15
N ALA A 268 -17.68 -18.04 -1.10
CA ALA A 268 -18.83 -17.39 -1.71
C ALA A 268 -18.87 -17.59 -3.24
N LEU A 269 -17.71 -17.52 -3.91
CA LEU A 269 -17.61 -17.85 -5.34
C LEU A 269 -17.95 -19.30 -5.62
N GLY A 270 -17.43 -20.24 -4.82
CA GLY A 270 -17.73 -21.67 -4.99
C GLY A 270 -19.22 -21.99 -4.85
N GLN A 271 -19.99 -21.20 -4.08
CA GLN A 271 -21.46 -21.31 -4.00
C GLN A 271 -22.15 -20.82 -5.28
N ARG A 272 -21.52 -19.90 -6.03
CA ARG A 272 -22.07 -19.30 -7.26
C ARG A 272 -21.72 -20.10 -8.52
N VAL A 273 -20.59 -20.79 -8.51
CA VAL A 273 -20.19 -21.67 -9.60
C VAL A 273 -21.13 -22.89 -9.58
N GLN A 274 -22.05 -22.97 -10.55
CA GLN A 274 -22.84 -24.18 -10.74
C GLN A 274 -21.89 -25.30 -11.18
N LYS A 275 -21.90 -26.40 -10.45
CA LYS A 275 -21.23 -27.62 -10.91
C LYS A 275 -22.01 -28.13 -12.11
N GLU A 276 -21.43 -28.00 -13.31
CA GLU A 276 -21.87 -28.77 -14.48
C GLU A 276 -21.68 -30.26 -14.26
#